data_de1ffa73c22427017750262974131e18
#
_entry.id   de1ffa73c22427017750262974131e18
#
_cell.length_a   1.000
_cell.length_b   1.000
_cell.length_c   1.000
_cell.angle_alpha   90.00
_cell.angle_beta   90.00
_cell.angle_gamma   90.00
#
_symmetry.space_group_name_H-M   'P 1'
#
loop_
_entity.id
_entity.type
_entity.pdbx_description
1 polymer ?
#
loop_
_entity_poly.entity_id
_entity_poly.type
_entity_poly.pdbx_seq_one_letter_code
_entity_poly.pdbx_strand_id
1 'polypeptide(L)' 'MESQAIEKIVTDALDGAECVATDLTGTADHWGVRVTWHGFHDMSLIDQHRRVLDAFRPYMSDGTNEIHAVQISTLSSND' A
#
# COMPACT_ATOMS: atom_id res chain seq x y z
N MET A 1 9.66 -9.07 -4.95
CA MET A 1 9.93 -7.78 -4.24
C MET A 1 10.14 -8.06 -2.77
N GLU A 2 10.86 -7.19 -2.09
CA GLU A 2 11.04 -7.27 -0.65
C GLU A 2 10.07 -6.31 0.06
N SER A 3 9.83 -6.56 1.35
CA SER A 3 8.90 -5.72 2.12
C SER A 3 9.29 -4.24 2.13
N GLN A 4 10.58 -3.94 2.19
CA GLN A 4 11.06 -2.56 2.16
C GLN A 4 10.74 -1.87 0.84
N ALA A 5 10.78 -2.59 -0.29
CA ALA A 5 10.40 -2.05 -1.59
C ALA A 5 8.91 -1.74 -1.63
N ILE A 6 8.08 -2.62 -1.07
CA ILE A 6 6.63 -2.40 -0.97
C ILE A 6 6.32 -1.16 -0.13
N GLU A 7 6.98 -1.05 1.02
CA GLU A 7 6.80 0.10 1.92
C GLU A 7 7.21 1.41 1.24
N LYS A 8 8.31 1.39 0.48
CA LYS A 8 8.79 2.57 -0.23
C LYS A 8 7.82 3.04 -1.31
N ILE A 9 7.16 2.12 -2.02
CA ILE A 9 6.14 2.47 -3.02
C ILE A 9 5.06 3.35 -2.39
N VAL A 10 4.59 2.97 -1.21
CA VAL A 10 3.54 3.71 -0.50
C VAL A 10 4.07 5.05 0.02
N THR A 11 5.22 5.05 0.67
CA THR A 11 5.77 6.28 1.27
C THR A 11 6.18 7.30 0.22
N ASP A 12 6.57 6.86 -0.98
CA ASP A 12 6.86 7.76 -2.08
C ASP A 12 5.58 8.35 -2.68
N ALA A 13 4.48 7.59 -2.67
CA ALA A 13 3.20 8.04 -3.23
C ALA A 13 2.41 8.92 -2.27
N LEU A 14 2.51 8.68 -0.97
CA LEU A 14 1.74 9.37 0.07
C LEU A 14 2.70 10.06 1.04
N ASP A 15 2.91 11.33 0.83
CA ASP A 15 3.89 12.11 1.60
C ASP A 15 3.55 12.09 3.10
N GLY A 16 4.51 11.65 3.91
CA GLY A 16 4.34 11.54 5.35
C GLY A 16 3.65 10.28 5.84
N ALA A 17 3.30 9.35 4.94
CA ALA A 17 2.67 8.10 5.33
C ALA A 17 3.65 7.13 5.97
N GLU A 18 3.12 6.26 6.83
CA GLU A 18 3.82 5.10 7.36
C GLU A 18 3.20 3.84 6.75
N CYS A 19 4.05 2.88 6.38
CA CYS A 19 3.58 1.63 5.81
C CYS A 19 4.33 0.45 6.40
N VAL A 20 3.58 -0.57 6.81
CA VAL A 20 4.14 -1.86 7.23
C VAL A 20 3.66 -2.91 6.23
N ALA A 21 4.58 -3.56 5.56
CA ALA A 21 4.28 -4.60 4.58
C ALA A 21 4.65 -5.97 5.12
N THR A 22 3.75 -6.93 4.90
CA THR A 22 3.93 -8.32 5.32
C THR A 22 3.73 -9.23 4.12
N ASP A 23 4.67 -10.13 3.89
CA ASP A 23 4.56 -11.17 2.85
C ASP A 23 3.59 -12.25 3.34
N LEU A 24 2.43 -12.36 2.71
CA LEU A 24 1.35 -13.21 3.20
C LEU A 24 1.55 -14.70 2.89
N THR A 25 2.28 -15.01 1.82
CA THR A 25 2.42 -16.40 1.35
C THR A 25 3.86 -16.91 1.37
N GLY A 26 4.83 -16.05 1.67
CA GLY A 26 6.25 -16.39 1.62
C GLY A 26 6.83 -16.41 0.21
N THR A 27 6.05 -16.02 -0.81
CA THR A 27 6.46 -16.02 -2.22
C THR A 27 6.75 -14.63 -2.76
N ALA A 28 6.66 -13.59 -1.91
CA ALA A 28 6.97 -12.20 -2.24
C ALA A 28 6.11 -11.60 -3.35
N ASP A 29 4.89 -12.09 -3.53
CA ASP A 29 3.96 -11.62 -4.55
C ASP A 29 2.55 -11.34 -4.02
N HIS A 30 2.23 -11.76 -2.80
CA HIS A 30 0.97 -11.47 -2.11
C HIS A 30 1.30 -10.71 -0.82
N TRP A 31 0.86 -9.45 -0.76
CA TRP A 31 1.29 -8.54 0.31
C TRP A 31 0.11 -8.05 1.14
N GLY A 32 0.31 -8.01 2.45
CA GLY A 32 -0.54 -7.26 3.35
C GLY A 32 0.14 -5.95 3.68
N VAL A 33 -0.57 -4.83 3.57
CA VAL A 33 -0.02 -3.53 3.90
C VAL A 33 -0.94 -2.80 4.88
N ARG A 34 -0.32 -2.22 5.91
CA ARG A 34 -1.00 -1.31 6.83
C ARG A 34 -0.43 0.08 6.58
N VAL A 35 -1.28 1.00 6.19
CA VAL A 35 -0.88 2.37 5.85
C VAL A 35 -1.53 3.33 6.82
N THR A 36 -0.70 4.12 7.50
CA THR A 36 -1.16 5.19 8.39
C THR A 36 -0.78 6.51 7.76
N TRP A 37 -1.77 7.38 7.52
CA TRP A 37 -1.53 8.63 6.84
C TRP A 37 -2.56 9.68 7.24
N HIS A 38 -2.09 10.89 7.54
CA HIS A 38 -2.98 11.99 7.92
C HIS A 38 -3.91 12.43 6.78
N GLY A 39 -3.49 12.25 5.54
CA GLY A 39 -4.29 12.60 4.36
C GLY A 39 -5.56 11.77 4.19
N PHE A 40 -5.71 10.67 4.94
CA PHE A 40 -6.93 9.86 4.93
C PHE A 40 -8.09 10.48 5.72
N HIS A 41 -7.84 11.53 6.48
CA HIS A 41 -8.78 12.08 7.47
C HIS A 41 -10.17 12.36 6.88
N ASP A 42 -10.25 12.96 5.70
CA ASP A 42 -11.52 13.33 5.06
C ASP A 42 -11.93 12.36 3.94
N MET A 43 -11.27 11.21 3.84
CA MET A 43 -11.53 10.25 2.76
C MET A 43 -12.41 9.11 3.25
N SER A 44 -13.34 8.66 2.40
CA SER A 44 -14.09 7.44 2.65
C SER A 44 -13.14 6.24 2.67
N LEU A 45 -13.57 5.14 3.30
CA LEU A 45 -12.74 3.93 3.34
C LEU A 45 -12.38 3.43 1.94
N ILE A 46 -13.35 3.48 1.02
CA ILE A 46 -13.13 3.08 -0.37
C ILE A 46 -12.08 3.95 -1.05
N ASP A 47 -12.15 5.27 -0.82
CA ASP A 47 -11.17 6.20 -1.42
C ASP A 47 -9.78 6.00 -0.82
N GLN A 48 -9.69 5.72 0.47
CA GLN A 48 -8.42 5.39 1.13
C GLN A 48 -7.78 4.17 0.48
N HIS A 49 -8.56 3.12 0.28
CA HIS A 49 -8.08 1.88 -0.33
C HIS A 49 -7.66 2.09 -1.79
N ARG A 50 -8.44 2.86 -2.56
CA ARG A 50 -8.10 3.20 -3.94
C ARG A 50 -6.80 3.99 -4.03
N ARG A 51 -6.60 4.92 -3.11
CA ARG A 51 -5.39 5.73 -3.08
C ARG A 51 -4.14 4.87 -2.91
N VAL A 52 -4.19 3.89 -2.01
CA VAL A 52 -3.08 2.97 -1.80
C VAL A 52 -2.94 2.02 -2.99
N LEU A 53 -4.05 1.48 -3.49
CA LEU A 53 -4.02 0.56 -4.63
C LEU A 53 -3.41 1.22 -5.86
N ASP A 54 -3.74 2.49 -6.12
CA ASP A 54 -3.19 3.21 -7.28
C ASP A 54 -1.68 3.31 -7.23
N ALA A 55 -1.08 3.37 -6.03
CA ALA A 55 0.37 3.37 -5.88
C ALA A 55 1.00 2.04 -6.36
N PHE A 56 0.26 0.94 -6.22
CA PHE A 56 0.75 -0.39 -6.58
C PHE A 56 0.45 -0.80 -8.03
N ARG A 57 -0.46 -0.11 -8.72
CA ARG A 57 -0.89 -0.51 -10.08
C ARG A 57 0.25 -0.71 -11.07
N PRO A 58 1.31 0.12 -11.09
CA PRO A 58 2.43 -0.10 -12.01
C PRO A 58 3.15 -1.43 -11.81
N TYR A 59 2.97 -2.06 -10.65
CA TYR A 59 3.65 -3.31 -10.27
C TYR A 59 2.69 -4.51 -10.30
N MET A 60 1.43 -4.29 -10.66
CA MET A 60 0.40 -5.32 -10.74
C MET A 60 0.18 -5.75 -12.19
N SER A 61 -0.95 -6.40 -12.48
CA SER A 61 -1.22 -6.97 -13.81
C SER A 61 -1.21 -5.93 -14.94
N ASP A 62 -1.48 -4.66 -14.63
CA ASP A 62 -1.44 -3.56 -15.61
C ASP A 62 -0.02 -3.05 -15.88
N GLY A 63 0.98 -3.54 -15.17
CA GLY A 63 2.37 -3.13 -15.28
C GLY A 63 3.32 -4.32 -15.26
N THR A 64 4.28 -4.31 -14.31
CA THR A 64 5.35 -5.34 -14.26
C THR A 64 4.86 -6.70 -13.79
N ASN A 65 3.68 -6.79 -13.19
CA ASN A 65 3.10 -8.01 -12.62
C ASN A 65 3.95 -8.65 -11.51
N GLU A 66 4.73 -7.84 -10.80
CA GLU A 66 5.53 -8.30 -9.66
C GLU A 66 4.68 -8.52 -8.40
N ILE A 67 3.54 -7.84 -8.31
CA ILE A 67 2.58 -7.96 -7.21
C ILE A 67 1.30 -8.59 -7.75
N HIS A 68 0.97 -9.80 -7.27
CA HIS A 68 -0.26 -10.50 -7.68
C HIS A 68 -1.47 -10.02 -6.91
N ALA A 69 -1.33 -9.79 -5.62
CA ALA A 69 -2.42 -9.34 -4.77
C ALA A 69 -1.90 -8.51 -3.60
N VAL A 70 -2.72 -7.56 -3.15
CA VAL A 70 -2.42 -6.75 -1.97
C VAL A 70 -3.68 -6.61 -1.13
N GLN A 71 -3.55 -6.89 0.18
CA GLN A 71 -4.59 -6.62 1.18
C GLN A 71 -4.23 -5.32 1.87
N ILE A 72 -5.14 -4.36 1.83
CA ILE A 72 -4.89 -3.00 2.29
C ILE A 72 -5.67 -2.73 3.57
N SER A 73 -4.99 -2.24 4.59
CA SER A 73 -5.58 -1.71 5.81
C SER A 73 -5.11 -0.27 5.98
N THR A 74 -6.04 0.64 6.22
CA THR A 74 -5.74 2.06 6.32
C THR A 74 -6.14 2.62 7.66
N LEU A 75 -5.33 3.55 8.18
CA LEU A 75 -5.60 4.28 9.40
C LEU A 75 -5.32 5.76 9.16
N SER A 76 -6.21 6.60 9.66
CA SER A 76 -5.97 8.04 9.66
C SER A 76 -5.08 8.40 10.85
N SER A 77 -4.02 9.15 10.59
CA SER A 77 -3.17 9.68 11.64
C SER A 77 -3.85 10.91 12.27
N ASN A 78 -3.77 11.03 13.58
CA ASN A 78 -4.32 12.17 14.32
C ASN A 78 -3.32 13.30 14.55
N ASP A 79 -2.17 13.21 13.96
CA ASP A 79 -1.10 14.21 14.11
C ASP A 79 -1.28 15.42 13.20
#